data_29674fc324b264782dfa69a183c1fcce
#
_entry.id   29674fc324b264782dfa69a183c1fcce
#
_cell.length_a   1.000
_cell.length_b   1.000
_cell.length_c   1.000
_cell.angle_alpha   90.00
_cell.angle_beta   90.00
_cell.angle_gamma   90.00
#
_symmetry.space_group_name_H-M   'P 1'
#
loop_
_entity.id
_entity.type
_entity.pdbx_description
1 polymer ?
#
loop_
_entity_poly.entity_id
_entity_poly.type
_entity_poly.pdbx_seq_one_letter_code
_entity_poly.pdbx_strand_id
1 'polypeptide(L)'
;VHLEANFQGQTGEVSFTITPNPEEKTVVKVRPVRISTDRNMLPALPETVLVEYDKGFPKEKRVTWDAVTADQVKDYHSFTVTGHVEGVEKEAQAQVTVEGIIAVEEVSTTTPVGEKPALPESVRTYHSNGKTYTAKVAWDAVDPQLLAKEGEVVLAGRVEGTDLPTRLHIRVSANTVKGANVAE
;
A
#
# COMPACT_ATOMS: atom_id res chain seq x y z
N VAL A 1 -12.72 -35.86 -39.61
CA VAL A 1 -13.12 -35.20 -40.85
C VAL A 1 -13.14 -36.28 -41.95
N HIS A 2 -14.31 -36.53 -42.57
CA HIS A 2 -14.45 -37.40 -43.71
C HIS A 2 -14.25 -36.57 -44.98
N LEU A 3 -13.35 -37.03 -45.84
CA LEU A 3 -13.18 -36.48 -47.20
C LEU A 3 -13.42 -37.60 -48.19
N GLU A 4 -14.35 -37.40 -49.11
CA GLU A 4 -14.56 -38.27 -50.25
C GLU A 4 -13.71 -37.78 -51.43
N ALA A 5 -12.86 -38.64 -51.99
CA ALA A 5 -12.13 -38.36 -53.20
C ALA A 5 -12.61 -39.29 -54.27
N ASN A 6 -13.06 -38.72 -55.43
CA ASN A 6 -13.48 -39.47 -56.59
C ASN A 6 -12.43 -39.34 -57.72
N PHE A 7 -11.83 -40.44 -58.11
CA PHE A 7 -10.85 -40.48 -59.16
C PHE A 7 -11.21 -41.60 -60.17
N GLN A 8 -11.43 -41.24 -61.45
CA GLN A 8 -11.77 -42.14 -62.52
C GLN A 8 -13.00 -43.05 -62.29
N GLY A 9 -14.03 -42.50 -61.57
CA GLY A 9 -15.27 -43.23 -61.31
C GLY A 9 -15.19 -44.23 -60.15
N GLN A 10 -14.08 -44.32 -59.49
CA GLN A 10 -13.94 -45.07 -58.22
C GLN A 10 -14.01 -44.14 -57.03
N THR A 11 -14.88 -44.44 -56.07
CA THR A 11 -15.03 -43.68 -54.81
C THR A 11 -14.23 -44.41 -53.76
N GLY A 12 -13.26 -43.72 -53.19
CA GLY A 12 -12.51 -44.21 -52.04
C GLY A 12 -12.77 -43.32 -50.83
N GLU A 13 -13.02 -43.91 -49.68
CA GLU A 13 -13.13 -43.20 -48.41
C GLU A 13 -11.76 -43.15 -47.77
N VAL A 14 -11.27 -41.93 -47.51
CA VAL A 14 -10.04 -41.69 -46.78
C VAL A 14 -10.40 -41.03 -45.46
N SER A 15 -10.20 -41.71 -44.38
CA SER A 15 -10.38 -41.14 -43.05
C SER A 15 -9.04 -40.59 -42.48
N PHE A 16 -9.04 -39.31 -42.14
CA PHE A 16 -7.95 -38.68 -41.42
C PHE A 16 -8.36 -38.52 -39.98
N THR A 17 -7.59 -39.07 -39.07
CA THR A 17 -7.67 -38.72 -37.66
C THR A 17 -6.70 -37.57 -37.45
N ILE A 18 -7.21 -36.33 -37.36
CA ILE A 18 -6.44 -35.23 -36.88
C ILE A 18 -6.35 -35.42 -35.35
N THR A 19 -5.32 -36.05 -34.92
CA THR A 19 -4.94 -36.00 -33.52
C THR A 19 -4.38 -34.60 -33.27
N PRO A 20 -5.06 -33.72 -32.52
CA PRO A 20 -4.36 -32.52 -32.03
C PRO A 20 -3.13 -33.06 -31.33
N ASN A 21 -1.93 -32.74 -31.85
CA ASN A 21 -0.74 -32.85 -31.03
C ASN A 21 -0.92 -31.78 -29.94
N PRO A 22 -1.32 -32.13 -28.72
CA PRO A 22 -1.17 -31.22 -27.63
C PRO A 22 0.34 -31.06 -27.53
N GLU A 23 0.88 -29.99 -28.10
CA GLU A 23 2.17 -29.52 -27.60
C GLU A 23 1.95 -29.34 -26.11
N GLU A 24 2.31 -30.35 -25.34
CA GLU A 24 2.26 -30.29 -23.89
C GLU A 24 3.13 -29.09 -23.48
N LYS A 25 2.42 -27.99 -23.19
CA LYS A 25 3.06 -26.78 -22.71
C LYS A 25 3.42 -27.00 -21.28
N THR A 26 4.69 -27.11 -21.02
CA THR A 26 5.20 -27.23 -19.65
C THR A 26 5.15 -25.88 -18.94
N VAL A 27 4.60 -25.84 -17.74
CA VAL A 27 4.61 -24.65 -16.90
C VAL A 27 6.03 -24.39 -16.44
N VAL A 28 6.60 -23.29 -16.89
CA VAL A 28 7.93 -22.84 -16.47
C VAL A 28 7.86 -22.14 -15.13
N LYS A 29 6.92 -21.17 -15.01
CA LYS A 29 6.84 -20.30 -13.83
C LYS A 29 5.42 -19.80 -13.61
N VAL A 30 5.03 -19.70 -12.36
CA VAL A 30 3.93 -18.84 -11.91
C VAL A 30 4.55 -17.54 -11.43
N ARG A 31 4.10 -16.40 -11.98
CA ARG A 31 4.64 -15.10 -11.57
C ARG A 31 4.25 -14.79 -10.14
N PRO A 32 5.21 -14.45 -9.28
CA PRO A 32 4.89 -14.05 -7.91
C PRO A 32 4.15 -12.71 -7.91
N VAL A 33 3.22 -12.59 -7.00
CA VAL A 33 2.46 -11.36 -6.73
C VAL A 33 3.11 -10.60 -5.59
N ARG A 34 3.11 -9.27 -5.64
CA ARG A 34 3.55 -8.40 -4.55
C ARG A 34 2.43 -7.47 -4.19
N ILE A 35 2.06 -7.45 -2.92
CA ILE A 35 0.94 -6.68 -2.40
C ILE A 35 1.36 -6.04 -1.08
N SER A 36 0.92 -4.83 -0.84
CA SER A 36 0.94 -4.22 0.49
C SER A 36 -0.46 -4.16 1.08
N THR A 37 -0.53 -4.23 2.38
CA THR A 37 -1.74 -4.02 3.17
C THR A 37 -1.41 -3.21 4.41
N ASP A 38 -2.39 -2.51 4.95
CA ASP A 38 -2.24 -1.79 6.21
C ASP A 38 -2.28 -2.75 7.40
N ARG A 39 -1.65 -2.35 8.48
CA ARG A 39 -1.68 -3.09 9.75
C ARG A 39 -3.13 -3.34 10.20
N ASN A 40 -3.42 -4.55 10.63
CA ASN A 40 -4.75 -5.05 11.01
C ASN A 40 -5.77 -5.12 9.85
N MET A 41 -5.35 -5.00 8.59
CA MET A 41 -6.20 -5.20 7.42
C MET A 41 -5.73 -6.41 6.62
N LEU A 42 -6.69 -7.26 6.22
CA LEU A 42 -6.39 -8.40 5.35
C LEU A 42 -6.03 -7.91 3.93
N PRO A 43 -5.00 -8.50 3.30
CA PRO A 43 -4.60 -8.11 1.96
C PRO A 43 -5.65 -8.49 0.92
N ALA A 44 -5.86 -7.64 -0.07
CA ALA A 44 -6.68 -7.94 -1.24
C ALA A 44 -5.86 -8.76 -2.25
N LEU A 45 -5.87 -10.08 -2.11
CA LEU A 45 -5.19 -11.00 -3.01
C LEU A 45 -5.93 -11.09 -4.36
N PRO A 46 -5.22 -11.14 -5.51
CA PRO A 46 -5.87 -11.21 -6.82
C PRO A 46 -6.51 -12.59 -7.05
N GLU A 47 -7.58 -12.62 -7.83
CA GLU A 47 -8.28 -13.86 -8.19
C GLU A 47 -7.53 -14.68 -9.26
N THR A 48 -6.61 -14.04 -10.00
CA THR A 48 -5.83 -14.66 -11.07
C THR A 48 -4.34 -14.38 -10.92
N VAL A 49 -3.54 -15.29 -11.45
CA VAL A 49 -2.08 -15.16 -11.56
C VAL A 49 -1.62 -15.47 -12.98
N LEU A 50 -0.49 -14.92 -13.37
CA LEU A 50 0.09 -15.12 -14.68
C LEU A 50 1.02 -16.35 -14.66
N VAL A 51 0.71 -17.32 -15.51
CA VAL A 51 1.47 -18.56 -15.70
C VAL A 51 2.25 -18.50 -16.99
N GLU A 52 3.56 -18.71 -16.91
CA GLU A 52 4.47 -18.77 -18.04
C GLU A 52 4.72 -20.22 -18.45
N TYR A 53 4.70 -20.45 -19.75
CA TYR A 53 4.92 -21.75 -20.36
C TYR A 53 6.22 -21.73 -21.17
N ASP A 54 6.77 -22.92 -21.42
CA ASP A 54 7.96 -23.11 -22.26
C ASP A 54 7.72 -22.66 -23.71
N LYS A 55 6.45 -22.71 -24.14
CA LYS A 55 6.02 -22.29 -25.48
C LYS A 55 4.77 -21.42 -25.42
N GLY A 56 4.75 -20.38 -26.24
CA GLY A 56 3.63 -19.46 -26.38
C GLY A 56 3.61 -18.32 -25.37
N PHE A 57 2.47 -17.66 -25.25
CA PHE A 57 2.31 -16.51 -24.37
C PHE A 57 1.90 -16.92 -22.95
N PRO A 58 2.29 -16.14 -21.93
CA PRO A 58 1.76 -16.29 -20.58
C PRO A 58 0.24 -16.23 -20.56
N LYS A 59 -0.38 -16.99 -19.66
CA LYS A 59 -1.85 -17.01 -19.50
C LYS A 59 -2.24 -16.72 -18.07
N GLU A 60 -3.31 -15.97 -17.91
CA GLU A 60 -3.96 -15.82 -16.60
C GLU A 60 -4.69 -17.12 -16.23
N LYS A 61 -4.53 -17.50 -14.97
CA LYS A 61 -5.16 -18.67 -14.36
C LYS A 61 -5.76 -18.29 -13.02
N ARG A 62 -6.89 -18.87 -12.70
CA ARG A 62 -7.49 -18.70 -11.36
C ARG A 62 -6.60 -19.28 -10.30
N VAL A 63 -6.59 -18.61 -9.15
CA VAL A 63 -5.83 -19.02 -7.98
C VAL A 63 -6.71 -18.99 -6.74
N THR A 64 -6.58 -20.02 -5.93
CA THR A 64 -7.17 -20.07 -4.58
C THR A 64 -6.05 -19.91 -3.59
N TRP A 65 -6.03 -18.80 -2.87
CA TRP A 65 -5.02 -18.49 -1.87
C TRP A 65 -5.32 -19.16 -0.52
N ASP A 66 -4.27 -19.49 0.19
CA ASP A 66 -4.38 -19.87 1.60
C ASP A 66 -4.95 -18.72 2.42
N ALA A 67 -5.66 -19.05 3.49
CA ALA A 67 -6.27 -18.04 4.34
C ALA A 67 -5.20 -17.23 5.09
N VAL A 68 -5.31 -15.90 4.99
CA VAL A 68 -4.49 -14.99 5.80
C VAL A 68 -5.17 -14.75 7.14
N THR A 69 -4.44 -14.93 8.23
CA THR A 69 -4.94 -14.74 9.59
C THR A 69 -4.74 -13.31 10.08
N ALA A 70 -5.55 -12.87 11.05
CA ALA A 70 -5.40 -11.56 11.67
C ALA A 70 -4.03 -11.37 12.35
N ASP A 71 -3.43 -12.44 12.88
CA ASP A 71 -2.10 -12.36 13.50
C ASP A 71 -0.99 -12.08 12.49
N GLN A 72 -1.15 -12.51 11.23
CA GLN A 72 -0.17 -12.24 10.18
C GLN A 72 -0.13 -10.78 9.73
N VAL A 73 -1.17 -10.00 10.01
CA VAL A 73 -1.25 -8.57 9.63
C VAL A 73 -1.16 -7.62 10.83
N LYS A 74 -0.84 -8.15 12.01
CA LYS A 74 -0.79 -7.39 13.27
C LYS A 74 0.43 -6.47 13.37
N ASP A 75 1.55 -6.90 12.83
CA ASP A 75 2.83 -6.20 12.95
C ASP A 75 3.41 -5.86 11.58
N TYR A 76 4.27 -4.85 11.51
CA TYR A 76 4.95 -4.42 10.28
C TYR A 76 6.02 -5.43 9.89
N HIS A 77 5.70 -6.30 8.95
CA HIS A 77 6.62 -7.28 8.39
C HIS A 77 6.16 -7.73 7.01
N SER A 78 6.95 -8.59 6.37
CA SER A 78 6.55 -9.24 5.11
C SER A 78 6.42 -10.73 5.33
N PHE A 79 5.41 -11.32 4.70
CA PHE A 79 5.19 -12.77 4.71
C PHE A 79 4.75 -13.26 3.33
N THR A 80 4.82 -14.56 3.11
CA THR A 80 4.40 -15.18 1.85
C THR A 80 3.10 -15.94 2.06
N VAL A 81 2.15 -15.72 1.15
CA VAL A 81 0.91 -16.51 1.05
C VAL A 81 1.04 -17.43 -0.15
N THR A 82 0.77 -18.71 0.05
CA THR A 82 0.74 -19.72 -1.01
C THR A 82 -0.65 -19.80 -1.61
N GLY A 83 -0.73 -20.15 -2.89
CA GLY A 83 -2.01 -20.32 -3.57
C GLY A 83 -1.98 -21.47 -4.56
N HIS A 84 -3.10 -22.20 -4.64
CA HIS A 84 -3.29 -23.26 -5.61
C HIS A 84 -3.82 -22.68 -6.93
N VAL A 85 -3.12 -22.96 -8.03
CA VAL A 85 -3.47 -22.48 -9.37
C VAL A 85 -4.23 -23.54 -10.15
N GLU A 86 -5.39 -23.18 -10.70
CA GLU A 86 -6.26 -24.11 -11.43
C GLU A 86 -5.55 -24.76 -12.63
N GLY A 87 -5.46 -26.12 -12.61
CA GLY A 87 -4.83 -26.90 -13.66
C GLY A 87 -3.33 -26.73 -13.77
N VAL A 88 -2.65 -26.34 -12.69
CA VAL A 88 -1.19 -26.17 -12.61
C VAL A 88 -0.68 -26.81 -11.33
N GLU A 89 0.35 -27.66 -11.41
CA GLU A 89 0.95 -28.28 -10.22
C GLU A 89 1.80 -27.31 -9.38
N LYS A 90 2.32 -26.25 -10.03
CA LYS A 90 3.14 -25.25 -9.35
C LYS A 90 2.26 -24.27 -8.58
N GLU A 91 2.60 -24.05 -7.34
CA GLU A 91 1.94 -23.08 -6.47
C GLU A 91 2.23 -21.62 -6.89
N ALA A 92 1.25 -20.77 -6.66
CA ALA A 92 1.43 -19.33 -6.69
C ALA A 92 1.97 -18.84 -5.35
N GLN A 93 2.72 -17.76 -5.40
CA GLN A 93 3.23 -17.07 -4.20
C GLN A 93 2.88 -15.59 -4.26
N ALA A 94 2.27 -15.09 -3.20
CA ALA A 94 2.06 -13.68 -2.96
C ALA A 94 2.95 -13.22 -1.80
N GLN A 95 3.85 -12.29 -2.09
CA GLN A 95 4.62 -11.62 -1.04
C GLN A 95 3.80 -10.43 -0.55
N VAL A 96 3.30 -10.53 0.67
CA VAL A 96 2.51 -9.50 1.34
C VAL A 96 3.42 -8.71 2.26
N THR A 97 3.36 -7.39 2.17
CA THR A 97 4.06 -6.47 3.08
C THR A 97 3.04 -5.70 3.89
N VAL A 98 3.09 -5.81 5.22
CA VAL A 98 2.26 -5.01 6.12
C VAL A 98 2.94 -3.69 6.34
N GLU A 99 2.30 -2.61 5.87
CA GLU A 99 2.81 -1.25 5.92
C GLU A 99 1.95 -0.37 6.85
N GLY A 100 2.47 0.81 7.18
CA GLY A 100 1.72 1.81 7.92
C GLY A 100 2.62 2.89 8.51
N ILE A 101 2.00 3.84 9.21
CA ILE A 101 2.69 4.94 9.87
C ILE A 101 3.37 4.41 11.14
N ILE A 102 4.69 4.56 11.21
CA ILE A 102 5.51 4.12 12.35
C ILE A 102 5.94 5.25 13.27
N ALA A 103 5.93 6.50 12.76
CA ALA A 103 6.24 7.69 13.53
C ALA A 103 5.56 8.92 12.92
N VAL A 104 5.31 9.92 13.76
CA VAL A 104 4.78 11.22 13.38
C VAL A 104 5.75 12.29 13.87
N GLU A 105 6.00 13.31 13.05
CA GLU A 105 6.86 14.43 13.39
C GLU A 105 6.20 15.29 14.47
N GLU A 106 6.97 15.66 15.50
CA GLU A 106 6.62 16.75 16.41
C GLU A 106 7.00 18.08 15.77
N VAL A 107 6.15 19.08 15.88
CA VAL A 107 6.33 20.37 15.23
C VAL A 107 6.40 21.50 16.25
N SER A 108 7.00 22.61 15.84
CA SER A 108 7.12 23.79 16.71
C SER A 108 6.69 25.08 15.98
N THR A 109 6.13 26.01 16.72
CA THR A 109 5.78 27.34 16.26
C THR A 109 6.09 28.38 17.33
N THR A 110 6.10 29.64 16.96
CA THR A 110 6.30 30.76 17.90
C THR A 110 5.14 31.75 17.75
N THR A 111 4.66 32.28 18.87
CA THR A 111 3.63 33.32 18.89
C THR A 111 4.00 34.41 19.89
N PRO A 112 3.65 35.69 19.65
CA PRO A 112 3.74 36.74 20.66
C PRO A 112 2.80 36.49 21.83
N VAL A 113 3.13 37.04 22.99
CA VAL A 113 2.26 37.03 24.18
C VAL A 113 0.89 37.61 23.82
N GLY A 114 -0.18 36.87 24.17
CA GLY A 114 -1.57 37.25 23.93
C GLY A 114 -2.10 37.03 22.51
N GLU A 115 -1.25 36.54 21.60
CA GLU A 115 -1.67 36.26 20.21
C GLU A 115 -1.94 34.75 19.99
N LYS A 116 -2.90 34.47 19.12
CA LYS A 116 -3.22 33.09 18.74
C LYS A 116 -2.14 32.54 17.82
N PRO A 117 -1.53 31.38 18.12
CA PRO A 117 -0.53 30.77 17.28
C PRO A 117 -1.13 30.26 15.96
N ALA A 118 -0.33 30.26 14.90
CA ALA A 118 -0.66 29.53 13.68
C ALA A 118 -0.45 28.03 13.94
N LEU A 119 -1.53 27.26 13.79
CA LEU A 119 -1.50 25.81 13.93
C LEU A 119 -1.31 25.18 12.57
N PRO A 120 -0.29 24.29 12.38
CA PRO A 120 -0.14 23.56 11.13
C PRO A 120 -1.37 22.68 10.85
N GLU A 121 -1.82 22.63 9.60
CA GLU A 121 -2.94 21.77 9.19
C GLU A 121 -2.52 20.33 8.92
N SER A 122 -1.23 20.10 8.72
CA SER A 122 -0.65 18.80 8.43
C SER A 122 0.72 18.63 9.08
N VAL A 123 1.08 17.38 9.32
CA VAL A 123 2.38 16.96 9.87
C VAL A 123 2.99 15.87 9.00
N ARG A 124 4.31 15.71 9.07
CA ARG A 124 5.02 14.65 8.37
C ARG A 124 4.86 13.33 9.12
N THR A 125 4.59 12.28 8.33
CA THR A 125 4.49 10.90 8.83
C THR A 125 5.58 10.04 8.19
N TYR A 126 6.13 9.14 8.98
CA TYR A 126 7.15 8.18 8.57
C TYR A 126 6.52 6.80 8.49
N HIS A 127 6.72 6.13 7.36
CA HIS A 127 6.10 4.83 7.09
C HIS A 127 7.11 3.68 7.15
N SER A 128 6.62 2.48 7.44
CA SER A 128 7.43 1.26 7.54
C SER A 128 8.18 0.89 6.26
N ASN A 129 7.73 1.40 5.11
CA ASN A 129 8.39 1.26 3.81
C ASN A 129 9.55 2.26 3.57
N GLY A 130 9.91 3.06 4.59
CA GLY A 130 10.96 4.07 4.53
C GLY A 130 10.57 5.38 3.82
N LYS A 131 9.31 5.51 3.39
CA LYS A 131 8.81 6.74 2.77
C LYS A 131 8.22 7.69 3.80
N THR A 132 8.21 8.97 3.47
CA THR A 132 7.56 10.03 4.24
C THR A 132 6.41 10.63 3.47
N TYR A 133 5.32 10.91 4.18
CA TYR A 133 4.14 11.58 3.64
C TYR A 133 3.69 12.68 4.58
N THR A 134 2.71 13.47 4.17
CA THR A 134 2.01 14.43 5.02
C THR A 134 0.61 13.94 5.30
N ALA A 135 0.17 14.04 6.55
CA ALA A 135 -1.18 13.71 6.97
C ALA A 135 -1.82 14.90 7.68
N LYS A 136 -3.13 15.03 7.61
CA LYS A 136 -3.88 16.07 8.32
C LYS A 136 -3.79 15.82 9.82
N VAL A 137 -3.77 16.91 10.58
CA VAL A 137 -3.72 16.86 12.04
C VAL A 137 -4.80 17.77 12.63
N ALA A 138 -5.48 17.26 13.63
CA ALA A 138 -6.40 18.02 14.47
C ALA A 138 -5.73 18.25 15.83
N TRP A 139 -5.45 19.52 16.15
CA TRP A 139 -4.85 19.92 17.42
C TRP A 139 -5.92 20.12 18.49
N ASP A 140 -5.57 19.84 19.72
CA ASP A 140 -6.40 20.21 20.87
C ASP A 140 -6.55 21.74 20.94
N ALA A 141 -7.61 22.19 21.60
CA ALA A 141 -7.87 23.62 21.76
C ALA A 141 -6.77 24.28 22.60
N VAL A 142 -6.31 25.44 22.13
CA VAL A 142 -5.36 26.27 22.89
C VAL A 142 -6.11 27.03 23.98
N ASP A 143 -5.72 26.89 25.23
CA ASP A 143 -6.19 27.73 26.32
C ASP A 143 -5.57 29.12 26.20
N PRO A 144 -6.35 30.20 26.00
CA PRO A 144 -5.82 31.56 25.90
C PRO A 144 -5.02 32.02 27.13
N GLN A 145 -5.30 31.47 28.31
CA GLN A 145 -4.58 31.82 29.53
C GLN A 145 -3.12 31.37 29.49
N LEU A 146 -2.83 30.26 28.78
CA LEU A 146 -1.46 29.78 28.60
C LEU A 146 -0.63 30.70 27.70
N LEU A 147 -1.29 31.51 26.85
CA LEU A 147 -0.64 32.45 25.95
C LEU A 147 -0.45 33.85 26.57
N ALA A 148 -0.96 34.09 27.79
CA ALA A 148 -0.94 35.40 28.43
C ALA A 148 0.46 35.82 28.97
N LYS A 149 1.41 34.89 28.98
CA LYS A 149 2.80 35.12 29.43
C LYS A 149 3.79 34.31 28.62
N GLU A 150 5.05 34.76 28.66
CA GLU A 150 6.12 34.02 27.99
C GLU A 150 6.28 32.59 28.57
N GLY A 151 6.62 31.66 27.73
CA GLY A 151 6.82 30.26 28.10
C GLY A 151 6.65 29.31 26.93
N GLU A 152 6.58 28.04 27.23
CA GLU A 152 6.30 26.98 26.30
C GLU A 152 4.94 26.37 26.59
N VAL A 153 4.14 26.18 25.55
CA VAL A 153 2.84 25.50 25.57
C VAL A 153 2.91 24.31 24.64
N VAL A 154 2.51 23.14 25.11
CA VAL A 154 2.49 21.91 24.31
C VAL A 154 1.06 21.49 24.08
N LEU A 155 0.68 21.34 22.80
CA LEU A 155 -0.63 20.82 22.39
C LEU A 155 -0.48 19.40 21.90
N ALA A 156 -1.42 18.55 22.25
CA ALA A 156 -1.55 17.24 21.63
C ALA A 156 -2.31 17.35 20.30
N GLY A 157 -1.94 16.51 19.34
CA GLY A 157 -2.58 16.42 18.03
C GLY A 157 -2.96 15.00 17.70
N ARG A 158 -4.05 14.85 16.93
CA ARG A 158 -4.51 13.58 16.36
C ARG A 158 -4.30 13.62 14.86
N VAL A 159 -3.57 12.64 14.36
CA VAL A 159 -3.19 12.55 12.95
C VAL A 159 -4.07 11.55 12.23
N GLU A 160 -4.57 11.94 11.06
CA GLU A 160 -5.39 11.06 10.22
C GLU A 160 -4.62 9.80 9.81
N GLY A 161 -5.26 8.63 9.95
CA GLY A 161 -4.70 7.34 9.56
C GLY A 161 -3.78 6.66 10.59
N THR A 162 -3.68 7.20 11.82
CA THR A 162 -2.90 6.59 12.90
C THR A 162 -3.40 7.00 14.29
N ASP A 163 -3.16 6.13 15.27
CA ASP A 163 -3.36 6.45 16.69
C ASP A 163 -2.07 6.98 17.35
N LEU A 164 -0.99 7.13 16.58
CA LEU A 164 0.26 7.66 17.13
C LEU A 164 0.10 9.12 17.52
N PRO A 165 0.56 9.49 18.74
CA PRO A 165 0.47 10.87 19.20
C PRO A 165 1.45 11.77 18.44
N THR A 166 1.07 13.04 18.25
CA THR A 166 1.98 14.11 17.87
C THR A 166 1.83 15.29 18.82
N ARG A 167 2.84 16.14 18.87
CA ARG A 167 2.87 17.33 19.73
C ARG A 167 3.26 18.55 18.92
N LEU A 168 2.61 19.68 19.24
CA LEU A 168 3.00 21.00 18.79
C LEU A 168 3.57 21.79 19.98
N HIS A 169 4.82 22.17 19.86
CA HIS A 169 5.52 23.02 20.82
C HIS A 169 5.33 24.48 20.41
N ILE A 170 4.63 25.26 21.22
CA ILE A 170 4.37 26.68 21.00
C ILE A 170 5.26 27.47 21.93
N ARG A 171 6.23 28.21 21.38
CA ARG A 171 7.02 29.15 22.14
C ARG A 171 6.31 30.51 22.15
N VAL A 172 5.84 30.91 23.33
CA VAL A 172 5.27 32.24 23.56
C VAL A 172 6.40 33.20 23.93
N SER A 173 6.63 34.22 23.11
CA SER A 173 7.73 35.19 23.29
C SER A 173 7.22 36.60 23.52
N ALA A 174 8.03 37.44 24.16
CA ALA A 174 7.69 38.86 24.30
C ALA A 174 7.40 39.50 22.96
N ASN A 175 6.46 40.44 22.95
CA ASN A 175 6.24 41.34 21.80
C ASN A 175 7.49 42.21 21.63
N THR A 176 8.34 41.92 20.66
CA THR A 176 9.40 42.86 20.25
C THR A 176 8.76 44.04 19.57
N VAL A 177 8.48 45.11 20.32
CA VAL A 177 8.19 46.40 19.71
C VAL A 177 9.45 46.80 18.93
N LYS A 178 9.42 46.75 17.61
CA LYS A 178 10.42 47.45 16.80
C LYS A 178 10.36 48.91 17.22
N GLY A 179 11.38 49.35 17.96
CA GLY A 179 11.48 50.73 18.38
C GLY A 179 11.28 51.68 17.20
N ALA A 180 10.30 52.55 17.33
CA ALA A 180 10.17 53.67 16.43
C ALA A 180 11.48 54.45 16.50
N ASN A 181 12.21 54.54 15.40
CA ASN A 181 13.27 55.54 15.23
C ASN A 181 12.63 56.89 15.40
N VAL A 182 12.80 57.50 16.58
CA VAL A 182 12.60 58.94 16.76
C VAL A 182 13.81 59.57 16.09
N ALA A 183 13.65 60.09 14.89
CA ALA A 183 14.58 61.00 14.26
C ALA A 183 14.44 62.32 14.98
N GLU A 184 15.50 62.79 15.65
CA GLU A 184 15.73 64.19 16.04
C GLU A 184 16.07 65.00 14.78
#